data_ce6bf9ff14eb03cc47512711c612091f
#
_entry.id   ce6bf9ff14eb03cc47512711c612091f
#
_cell.length_a   1.000
_cell.length_b   1.000
_cell.length_c   1.000
_cell.angle_alpha   90.00
_cell.angle_beta   90.00
_cell.angle_gamma   90.00
#
_symmetry.space_group_name_H-M   'P 1'
#
loop_
_entity.id
_entity.type
_entity.pdbx_description
1 polymer ?
#
loop_
_entity_poly.entity_id
_entity_poly.type
_entity_poly.pdbx_seq_one_letter_code
_entity_poly.pdbx_strand_id
1 'polypeptide(L)'
;MRTTLALVTAVVLLLVPAEAPAKVRSCHTRADFNLLISSARNMRCKTARRDLRRHHGSISFRFRTPGGFRCRRVSGNALAGQWRCVKQRKAYRFEFSD
;
A
#
# COMPACT_ATOMS: atom_id res chain seq x y z
N MET A 1 -42.04 11.50 -36.80
CA MET A 1 -41.71 11.59 -36.44
C MET A 1 -40.97 11.49 -35.76
N ARG A 2 -40.38 11.44 -35.44
CA ARG A 2 -39.75 11.49 -34.96
C ARG A 2 -39.07 11.07 -34.18
N THR A 3 -38.37 10.77 -33.73
CA THR A 3 -37.77 10.30 -33.19
C THR A 3 -36.85 10.57 -32.57
N THR A 4 -36.24 10.59 -32.11
CA THR A 4 -35.40 11.11 -31.59
C THR A 4 -35.01 10.72 -30.42
N LEU A 5 -34.99 10.10 -29.89
CA LEU A 5 -34.68 9.78 -28.80
C LEU A 5 -33.62 9.12 -28.44
N ALA A 6 -33.00 8.59 -28.68
CA ALA A 6 -32.00 7.77 -28.35
C ALA A 6 -30.85 8.33 -27.79
N LEU A 7 -30.69 9.41 -27.75
CA LEU A 7 -29.57 9.91 -27.34
C LEU A 7 -29.21 9.84 -26.00
N VAL A 8 -29.86 9.85 -25.22
CA VAL A 8 -29.62 9.91 -23.89
C VAL A 8 -28.78 8.91 -23.28
N THR A 9 -28.77 7.77 -23.76
CA THR A 9 -28.07 6.73 -23.10
C THR A 9 -26.63 6.94 -23.03
N ALA A 10 -26.02 7.51 -23.92
CA ALA A 10 -24.60 7.59 -23.95
C ALA A 10 -24.06 8.34 -22.76
N VAL A 11 -24.80 9.21 -22.25
CA VAL A 11 -24.33 10.02 -21.21
C VAL A 11 -24.07 9.30 -19.94
N VAL A 12 -24.79 8.30 -19.68
CA VAL A 12 -24.66 7.59 -18.46
C VAL A 12 -23.27 7.03 -18.26
N LEU A 13 -22.68 6.57 -19.31
CA LEU A 13 -21.39 5.96 -19.17
C LEU A 13 -20.35 6.94 -18.73
N LEU A 14 -20.51 8.17 -19.06
CA LEU A 14 -19.52 9.13 -18.71
C LEU A 14 -19.58 9.47 -17.25
N LEU A 15 -20.62 9.12 -16.61
CA LEU A 15 -20.78 9.45 -15.24
C LEU A 15 -20.16 8.42 -14.30
N VAL A 16 -19.73 7.33 -14.85
CA VAL A 16 -19.07 6.33 -14.02
C VAL A 16 -17.71 6.90 -13.67
N PRO A 17 -17.46 7.22 -12.44
CA PRO A 17 -16.20 7.81 -12.07
C PRO A 17 -15.10 6.80 -12.25
N ALA A 18 -14.10 7.19 -12.95
CA ALA A 18 -12.92 6.38 -13.02
C ALA A 18 -12.27 6.48 -11.66
N GLU A 19 -11.96 5.38 -11.08
CA GLU A 19 -11.27 5.41 -9.83
C GLU A 19 -9.89 6.00 -10.07
N ALA A 20 -9.54 6.98 -9.30
CA ALA A 20 -8.21 7.54 -9.40
C ALA A 20 -7.20 6.46 -9.03
N PRO A 21 -6.15 6.30 -9.79
CA PRO A 21 -5.12 5.33 -9.44
C PRO A 21 -4.54 5.67 -8.07
N ALA A 22 -4.28 4.66 -7.31
CA ALA A 22 -3.71 4.84 -5.99
C ALA A 22 -2.34 5.49 -6.14
N LYS A 23 -2.08 6.51 -5.34
CA LYS A 23 -0.80 7.15 -5.36
C LYS A 23 0.21 6.35 -4.58
N VAL A 24 1.28 5.99 -5.22
CA VAL A 24 2.41 5.35 -4.58
C VAL A 24 3.51 6.39 -4.49
N ARG A 25 4.07 6.55 -3.32
CA ARG A 25 5.18 7.50 -3.11
C ARG A 25 6.42 6.77 -2.63
N SER A 26 7.55 7.25 -3.05
CA SER A 26 8.83 6.75 -2.59
C SER A 26 9.10 7.31 -1.22
N CYS A 27 9.59 6.51 -0.33
CA CYS A 27 9.80 6.94 1.04
C CYS A 27 11.26 7.07 1.46
N HIS A 28 12.04 6.04 1.32
CA HIS A 28 13.42 6.01 1.79
C HIS A 28 13.51 6.47 3.25
N THR A 29 12.56 6.01 4.06
CA THR A 29 12.46 6.43 5.45
C THR A 29 12.84 5.28 6.35
N ARG A 30 13.83 5.49 7.18
CA ARG A 30 14.30 4.42 8.07
C ARG A 30 13.35 4.29 9.26
N ALA A 31 12.82 3.11 9.46
CA ALA A 31 11.94 2.85 10.59
C ALA A 31 12.75 2.39 11.80
N ASP A 32 13.84 1.68 11.56
CA ASP A 32 14.71 1.22 12.61
C ASP A 32 16.08 0.97 11.99
N PHE A 33 17.02 0.49 12.76
CA PHE A 33 18.39 0.25 12.35
C PHE A 33 18.47 -0.51 11.04
N ASN A 34 17.73 -1.57 10.90
CA ASN A 34 17.76 -2.42 9.72
C ASN A 34 16.43 -2.48 8.99
N LEU A 35 15.57 -1.52 9.19
CA LEU A 35 14.26 -1.46 8.55
C LEU A 35 14.11 -0.15 7.81
N LEU A 36 13.92 -0.23 6.51
CA LEU A 36 13.78 0.94 5.65
C LEU A 36 12.45 0.90 4.90
N ILE A 37 11.62 1.90 5.11
CA ILE A 37 10.37 2.02 4.35
C ILE A 37 10.72 2.51 2.95
N SER A 38 10.44 1.71 1.95
CA SER A 38 10.78 2.05 0.57
C SER A 38 9.65 2.77 -0.15
N SER A 39 8.41 2.43 0.12
CA SER A 39 7.29 3.09 -0.53
C SER A 39 6.02 3.00 0.31
N ALA A 40 5.08 3.86 0.03
CA ALA A 40 3.78 3.86 0.69
C ALA A 40 2.69 4.18 -0.33
N ARG A 41 1.53 3.55 -0.18
CA ARG A 41 0.40 3.72 -1.08
C ARG A 41 -0.81 4.15 -0.27
N ASN A 42 -1.44 5.23 -0.68
CA ASN A 42 -2.61 5.80 0.01
C ASN A 42 -2.34 6.10 1.49
N MET A 43 -1.12 6.39 1.82
CA MET A 43 -0.75 6.75 3.18
C MET A 43 0.59 7.48 3.16
N ARG A 44 0.91 8.16 4.22
CA ARG A 44 2.16 8.90 4.31
C ARG A 44 3.30 7.99 4.72
N CYS A 45 4.49 8.29 4.27
CA CYS A 45 5.68 7.55 4.68
C CYS A 45 5.85 7.58 6.20
N LYS A 46 5.53 8.70 6.82
CA LYS A 46 5.63 8.84 8.26
C LYS A 46 4.67 7.90 8.99
N THR A 47 3.48 7.70 8.45
CA THR A 47 2.50 6.79 9.04
C THR A 47 2.98 5.34 8.92
N ALA A 48 3.55 4.97 7.77
CA ALA A 48 4.10 3.64 7.57
C ALA A 48 5.24 3.39 8.56
N ARG A 49 6.13 4.37 8.72
CA ARG A 49 7.23 4.27 9.66
C ARG A 49 6.73 4.05 11.08
N ARG A 50 5.71 4.79 11.48
CA ARG A 50 5.16 4.68 12.83
C ARG A 50 4.54 3.29 13.05
N ASP A 51 3.84 2.78 12.05
CA ASP A 51 3.22 1.46 12.16
C ASP A 51 4.28 0.38 12.32
N LEU A 52 5.29 0.39 11.48
CA LEU A 52 6.33 -0.64 11.53
C LEU A 52 7.14 -0.55 12.83
N ARG A 53 7.40 0.65 13.32
CA ARG A 53 8.13 0.83 14.57
C ARG A 53 7.39 0.29 15.79
N ARG A 54 6.09 0.15 15.70
CA ARG A 54 5.32 -0.40 16.83
C ARG A 54 5.35 -1.91 16.84
N HIS A 55 5.84 -2.53 15.80
CA HIS A 55 5.94 -3.97 15.75
C HIS A 55 7.19 -4.40 16.52
N HIS A 56 7.01 -5.10 17.61
CA HIS A 56 8.11 -5.52 18.47
C HIS A 56 8.46 -6.98 18.32
N GLY A 57 7.80 -7.69 17.44
CA GLY A 57 8.10 -9.09 17.20
C GLY A 57 9.13 -9.25 16.10
N SER A 58 9.45 -10.49 15.79
CA SER A 58 10.40 -10.77 14.72
C SER A 58 9.79 -10.45 13.37
N ILE A 59 10.64 -10.20 12.40
CA ILE A 59 10.23 -9.95 11.02
C ILE A 59 10.17 -11.31 10.34
N SER A 60 9.06 -12.00 10.53
CA SER A 60 8.89 -13.31 9.94
C SER A 60 8.31 -13.22 8.54
N PHE A 61 8.18 -14.34 7.85
CA PHE A 61 7.65 -14.37 6.49
C PHE A 61 6.29 -13.69 6.40
N ARG A 62 5.45 -13.90 7.41
CA ARG A 62 4.16 -13.21 7.53
C ARG A 62 3.99 -12.75 8.96
N PHE A 63 3.49 -11.56 9.14
CA PHE A 63 3.18 -11.05 10.48
C PHE A 63 2.15 -9.93 10.37
N ARG A 64 1.63 -9.53 11.52
CA ARG A 64 0.65 -8.44 11.57
C ARG A 64 1.19 -7.36 12.48
N THR A 65 1.06 -6.11 12.06
CA THR A 65 1.48 -4.98 12.89
C THR A 65 0.37 -4.57 13.86
N PRO A 66 0.70 -3.87 14.92
CA PRO A 66 -0.32 -3.37 15.84
C PRO A 66 -1.37 -2.47 15.17
N GLY A 67 -1.00 -1.81 14.09
CA GLY A 67 -1.95 -0.97 13.34
C GLY A 67 -2.88 -1.76 12.44
N GLY A 68 -2.76 -3.08 12.43
CA GLY A 68 -3.65 -3.93 11.66
C GLY A 68 -3.18 -4.24 10.24
N PHE A 69 -1.96 -3.88 9.89
CA PHE A 69 -1.43 -4.22 8.57
C PHE A 69 -0.97 -5.67 8.57
N ARG A 70 -1.27 -6.36 7.49
CA ARG A 70 -0.81 -7.72 7.28
C ARG A 70 0.40 -7.67 6.36
N CYS A 71 1.51 -8.14 6.84
CA CYS A 71 2.78 -8.06 6.14
C CYS A 71 3.22 -9.43 5.65
N ARG A 72 3.81 -9.45 4.46
CA ARG A 72 4.32 -10.69 3.86
C ARG A 72 5.57 -10.37 3.08
N ARG A 73 6.56 -11.25 3.16
CA ARG A 73 7.78 -11.11 2.37
C ARG A 73 7.46 -11.33 0.90
N VAL A 74 7.85 -10.41 0.06
CA VAL A 74 7.60 -10.47 -1.37
C VAL A 74 8.85 -10.79 -2.18
N SER A 75 10.03 -10.62 -1.60
CA SER A 75 11.27 -10.99 -2.25
C SER A 75 12.38 -11.16 -1.22
N GLY A 76 13.45 -11.81 -1.60
CA GLY A 76 14.58 -12.01 -0.72
C GLY A 76 14.39 -13.20 0.20
N ASN A 77 15.05 -13.15 1.34
CA ASN A 77 15.01 -14.24 2.33
C ASN A 77 14.92 -13.65 3.74
N ALA A 78 15.06 -14.50 4.74
CA ALA A 78 14.88 -14.08 6.12
C ALA A 78 15.94 -13.10 6.61
N LEU A 79 17.11 -13.09 5.98
CA LEU A 79 18.21 -12.22 6.41
C LEU A 79 18.22 -10.91 5.62
N ALA A 80 17.70 -10.91 4.42
CA ALA A 80 17.66 -9.70 3.61
C ALA A 80 16.51 -9.84 2.61
N GLY A 81 15.50 -9.04 2.74
CA GLY A 81 14.34 -9.16 1.88
C GLY A 81 13.46 -7.93 1.89
N GLN A 82 12.39 -8.03 1.16
CA GLN A 82 11.40 -6.98 1.07
C GLN A 82 10.05 -7.52 1.45
N TRP A 83 9.29 -6.71 2.16
CA TRP A 83 7.96 -7.06 2.63
C TRP A 83 6.95 -6.04 2.15
N ARG A 84 5.71 -6.49 2.03
CA ARG A 84 4.60 -5.62 1.69
C ARG A 84 3.56 -5.76 2.79
N CYS A 85 3.15 -4.64 3.34
CA CYS A 85 2.16 -4.58 4.41
C CYS A 85 0.91 -3.91 3.88
N VAL A 86 -0.24 -4.54 4.07
CA VAL A 86 -1.51 -4.09 3.49
C VAL A 86 -2.59 -4.02 4.55
N LYS A 87 -3.37 -2.95 4.49
CA LYS A 87 -4.57 -2.80 5.31
C LYS A 87 -5.59 -2.05 4.48
N GLN A 88 -6.64 -2.74 4.04
CA GLN A 88 -7.65 -2.14 3.17
C GLN A 88 -7.01 -1.56 1.91
N ARG A 89 -7.12 -0.28 1.67
CA ARG A 89 -6.55 0.37 0.49
C ARG A 89 -5.14 0.91 0.72
N LYS A 90 -4.65 0.81 1.96
CA LYS A 90 -3.34 1.31 2.31
C LYS A 90 -2.32 0.20 2.21
N ALA A 91 -1.13 0.55 1.80
CA ALA A 91 -0.06 -0.42 1.74
C ALA A 91 1.27 0.29 1.88
N TYR A 92 2.26 -0.40 2.40
CA TYR A 92 3.63 0.10 2.37
C TYR A 92 4.58 -1.06 2.15
N ARG A 93 5.76 -0.75 1.68
CA ARG A 93 6.82 -1.74 1.50
C ARG A 93 8.00 -1.33 2.34
N PHE A 94 8.68 -2.32 2.87
CA PHE A 94 9.92 -2.06 3.59
C PHE A 94 10.96 -3.12 3.25
N GLU A 95 12.21 -2.75 3.49
CA GLU A 95 13.33 -3.65 3.32
C GLU A 95 13.92 -3.93 4.69
N PHE A 96 14.25 -5.18 4.91
CA PHE A 96 14.94 -5.60 6.13
C PHE A 96 16.26 -6.23 5.68
N SER A 97 17.33 -5.83 6.32
CA SER A 97 18.60 -6.49 6.09
C SER A 97 19.35 -6.59 7.40
N ASP A 98 19.78 -7.76 7.65
CA ASP A 98 20.48 -8.08 8.89
C ASP A 98 21.96 -7.71 8.81
#